data_37709e9ba905f5ef5accac9c67936e0b
#
_entry.id   37709e9ba905f5ef5accac9c67936e0b
#
_cell.length_a   1.000
_cell.length_b   1.000
_cell.length_c   1.000
_cell.angle_alpha   90.00
_cell.angle_beta   90.00
_cell.angle_gamma   90.00
#
_symmetry.space_group_name_H-M   'P 1'
#
loop_
_entity.id
_entity.type
_entity.pdbx_description
1 polymer ?
#
loop_
_entity_poly.entity_id
_entity_poly.type
_entity_poly.pdbx_seq_one_letter_code
_entity_poly.pdbx_strand_id
1 'polypeptide(L)'
;DVRDITFLSRAEAIKMEPALHCTAALLSPSTGIIDSHQLMLAYVGEIEDGGGSIAFNAPFERAKKSPEGFTVEAGGTTVSCRNLINSAGLQAQEVAARITDLAKEHIPPRYLTKGSYFTMTAPSPFSRLIYPVPNTASLGIHVTLDLAGQIRFGPDQEWVEEINYAVNPDRANDFYAAIRRYF
;
A
#
# COMPACT_ATOMS: atom_id res chain seq x y z
N ASP A 1 8.25 -7.52 16.76
CA ASP A 1 7.99 -6.64 17.91
C ASP A 1 8.60 -5.28 17.68
N VAL A 2 7.80 -4.21 17.62
CA VAL A 2 8.28 -2.82 17.64
C VAL A 2 8.62 -2.48 19.10
N ARG A 3 9.86 -2.09 19.37
CA ARG A 3 10.36 -1.87 20.74
C ARG A 3 10.86 -0.44 21.00
N ASP A 4 10.83 0.40 19.99
CA ASP A 4 11.41 1.74 19.98
C ASP A 4 10.37 2.87 20.05
N ILE A 5 9.09 2.53 20.28
CA ILE A 5 8.01 3.51 20.45
C ILE A 5 8.24 4.30 21.76
N THR A 6 8.28 5.63 21.63
CA THR A 6 8.48 6.54 22.76
C THR A 6 7.26 7.44 22.95
N PHE A 7 6.79 7.54 24.18
CA PHE A 7 5.73 8.51 24.52
C PHE A 7 6.32 9.92 24.57
N LEU A 8 5.64 10.87 23.95
CA LEU A 8 5.95 12.28 23.96
C LEU A 8 4.83 13.08 24.63
N SER A 9 5.19 13.93 25.58
CA SER A 9 4.29 14.97 26.05
C SER A 9 3.96 15.95 24.91
N ARG A 10 2.90 16.72 25.10
CA ARG A 10 2.52 17.80 24.15
C ARG A 10 3.70 18.72 23.84
N ALA A 11 4.45 19.14 24.88
CA ALA A 11 5.57 20.09 24.70
C ALA A 11 6.69 19.49 23.84
N GLU A 12 7.03 18.23 24.06
CA GLU A 12 8.03 17.52 23.26
C GLU A 12 7.59 17.33 21.82
N ALA A 13 6.33 16.93 21.61
CA ALA A 13 5.78 16.74 20.27
C ALA A 13 5.75 18.06 19.46
N ILE A 14 5.30 19.16 20.06
CA ILE A 14 5.27 20.49 19.41
C ILE A 14 6.69 21.02 19.16
N LYS A 15 7.66 20.72 20.05
CA LYS A 15 9.06 21.09 19.81
C LYS A 15 9.63 20.39 18.58
N MET A 16 9.21 19.16 18.30
CA MET A 16 9.62 18.39 17.11
C MET A 16 8.89 18.82 15.85
N GLU A 17 7.59 19.10 15.96
CA GLU A 17 6.69 19.50 14.86
C GLU A 17 5.84 20.69 15.31
N PRO A 18 6.33 21.94 15.10
CA PRO A 18 5.67 23.13 15.62
C PRO A 18 4.26 23.39 15.10
N ALA A 19 3.92 22.85 13.94
CA ALA A 19 2.60 22.96 13.35
C ALA A 19 1.60 21.93 13.89
N LEU A 20 2.05 20.98 14.72
CA LEU A 20 1.21 19.89 15.23
C LEU A 20 0.34 20.34 16.39
N HIS A 21 -0.95 20.05 16.30
CA HIS A 21 -1.91 20.18 17.41
C HIS A 21 -2.18 18.80 18.01
N CYS A 22 -1.75 18.55 19.24
CA CYS A 22 -1.99 17.30 19.96
C CYS A 22 -1.99 17.51 21.47
N THR A 23 -2.49 16.54 22.22
CA THR A 23 -2.38 16.47 23.68
C THR A 23 -1.16 15.65 24.11
N ALA A 24 -0.78 14.67 23.32
CA ALA A 24 0.39 13.81 23.47
C ALA A 24 0.64 13.10 22.12
N ALA A 25 1.78 12.46 21.98
CA ALA A 25 2.10 11.67 20.80
C ALA A 25 2.89 10.40 21.15
N LEU A 26 2.94 9.47 20.21
CA LEU A 26 3.87 8.36 20.19
C LEU A 26 4.87 8.59 19.04
N LEU A 27 6.14 8.58 19.36
CA LEU A 27 7.21 8.64 18.36
C LEU A 27 7.62 7.24 17.98
N SER A 28 7.62 6.96 16.66
CA SER A 28 8.18 5.75 16.07
C SER A 28 9.44 6.12 15.27
N PRO A 29 10.62 6.06 15.84
CA PRO A 29 11.85 6.54 15.20
C PRO A 29 12.29 5.66 14.02
N SER A 30 11.88 4.39 13.99
CA SER A 30 12.20 3.45 12.89
C SER A 30 11.23 3.54 11.71
N THR A 31 10.15 4.31 11.81
CA THR A 31 9.23 4.54 10.69
C THR A 31 9.89 5.43 9.64
N GLY A 32 9.76 5.06 8.39
CA GLY A 32 10.36 5.79 7.27
C GLY A 32 9.50 5.74 6.02
N ILE A 33 10.04 6.29 4.95
CA ILE A 33 9.47 6.27 3.60
C ILE A 33 10.42 5.53 2.66
N ILE A 34 9.88 4.96 1.61
CA ILE A 34 10.64 4.22 0.62
C ILE A 34 10.20 4.60 -0.80
N ASP A 35 11.15 4.68 -1.71
CA ASP A 35 10.87 4.70 -3.13
C ASP A 35 10.49 3.28 -3.60
N SER A 36 9.21 3.05 -3.80
CA SER A 36 8.70 1.73 -4.19
C SER A 36 9.18 1.29 -5.57
N HIS A 37 9.44 2.23 -6.49
CA HIS A 37 9.97 1.91 -7.82
C HIS A 37 11.43 1.46 -7.74
N GLN A 38 12.26 2.16 -6.97
CA GLN A 38 13.65 1.77 -6.75
C GLN A 38 13.73 0.42 -6.00
N LEU A 39 12.84 0.18 -5.05
CA LEU A 39 12.75 -1.12 -4.37
C LEU A 39 12.42 -2.25 -5.36
N MET A 40 11.45 -2.04 -6.27
CA MET A 40 11.14 -3.03 -7.30
C MET A 40 12.31 -3.28 -8.25
N LEU A 41 13.04 -2.23 -8.65
CA LEU A 41 14.25 -2.37 -9.48
C LEU A 41 15.36 -3.13 -8.74
N ALA A 42 15.53 -2.89 -7.44
CA ALA A 42 16.49 -3.64 -6.63
C ALA A 42 16.12 -5.13 -6.58
N TYR A 43 14.84 -5.47 -6.40
CA TYR A 43 14.41 -6.87 -6.44
C TYR A 43 14.56 -7.52 -7.81
N VAL A 44 14.38 -6.75 -8.91
CA VAL A 44 14.70 -7.26 -10.26
C VAL A 44 16.16 -7.68 -10.33
N GLY A 45 17.08 -6.82 -9.89
CA GLY A 45 18.51 -7.13 -9.86
C GLY A 45 18.82 -8.37 -9.02
N GLU A 46 18.26 -8.48 -7.80
CA GLU A 46 18.48 -9.66 -6.94
C GLU A 46 17.93 -10.96 -7.55
N ILE A 47 16.79 -10.89 -8.26
CA ILE A 47 16.22 -12.05 -8.96
C ILE A 47 17.18 -12.52 -10.06
N GLU A 48 17.69 -11.60 -10.87
CA GLU A 48 18.60 -11.90 -11.99
C GLU A 48 19.96 -12.42 -11.49
N ASP A 49 20.52 -11.79 -10.47
CA ASP A 49 21.77 -12.22 -9.81
C ASP A 49 21.62 -13.61 -9.17
N GLY A 50 20.42 -13.94 -8.67
CA GLY A 50 20.07 -15.27 -8.17
C GLY A 50 19.79 -16.32 -9.27
N GLY A 51 19.95 -15.96 -10.56
CA GLY A 51 19.69 -16.85 -11.70
C GLY A 51 18.19 -16.98 -12.05
N GLY A 52 17.36 -16.14 -11.49
CA GLY A 52 15.94 -16.03 -11.84
C GLY A 52 15.73 -15.26 -13.15
N SER A 53 14.49 -15.21 -13.61
CA SER A 53 14.11 -14.46 -14.81
C SER A 53 12.77 -13.79 -14.63
N ILE A 54 12.60 -12.62 -15.23
CA ILE A 54 11.34 -11.88 -15.27
C ILE A 54 10.83 -11.85 -16.71
N ALA A 55 9.63 -12.32 -16.94
CA ALA A 55 8.95 -12.25 -18.22
C ALA A 55 7.93 -11.11 -18.21
N PHE A 56 8.25 -9.99 -18.86
CA PHE A 56 7.31 -8.91 -19.08
C PHE A 56 6.34 -9.24 -20.23
N ASN A 57 5.16 -8.62 -20.20
CA ASN A 57 4.11 -8.83 -21.20
C ASN A 57 3.69 -10.29 -21.39
N ALA A 58 3.83 -11.07 -20.34
CA ALA A 58 3.41 -12.47 -20.28
C ALA A 58 2.20 -12.63 -19.33
N PRO A 59 0.99 -12.23 -19.77
CA PRO A 59 -0.19 -12.34 -18.92
C PRO A 59 -0.46 -13.80 -18.56
N PHE A 60 -0.79 -14.02 -17.28
CA PHE A 60 -1.20 -15.33 -16.82
C PHE A 60 -2.51 -15.75 -17.50
N GLU A 61 -2.54 -16.92 -18.11
CA GLU A 61 -3.70 -17.47 -18.78
C GLU A 61 -4.40 -18.51 -17.91
N ARG A 62 -3.67 -19.54 -17.51
CA ARG A 62 -4.15 -20.59 -16.60
C ARG A 62 -3.01 -21.39 -15.99
N ALA A 63 -3.33 -22.15 -14.95
CA ALA A 63 -2.43 -23.17 -14.42
C ALA A 63 -3.19 -24.47 -14.13
N LYS A 64 -2.47 -25.57 -14.19
CA LYS A 64 -2.98 -26.88 -13.83
C LYS A 64 -1.99 -27.56 -12.86
N LYS A 65 -2.54 -28.16 -11.80
CA LYS A 65 -1.76 -28.97 -10.87
C LYS A 65 -1.27 -30.26 -11.56
N SER A 66 -0.04 -30.65 -11.31
CA SER A 66 0.55 -31.92 -11.73
C SER A 66 1.17 -32.66 -10.52
N PRO A 67 1.55 -33.93 -10.63
CA PRO A 67 2.22 -34.64 -9.53
C PRO A 67 3.52 -33.98 -9.07
N GLU A 68 4.24 -33.31 -9.97
CA GLU A 68 5.51 -32.65 -9.69
C GLU A 68 5.39 -31.16 -9.36
N GLY A 69 4.16 -30.59 -9.38
CA GLY A 69 3.93 -29.16 -9.12
C GLY A 69 2.83 -28.56 -9.98
N PHE A 70 3.17 -27.60 -10.83
CA PHE A 70 2.20 -26.89 -11.69
C PHE A 70 2.74 -26.75 -13.10
N THR A 71 1.82 -26.82 -14.06
CA THR A 71 2.02 -26.35 -15.44
C THR A 71 1.28 -25.03 -15.58
N VAL A 72 1.99 -23.96 -15.95
CA VAL A 72 1.49 -22.59 -16.07
C VAL A 72 1.56 -22.17 -17.51
N GLU A 73 0.46 -21.61 -18.03
CA GLU A 73 0.41 -20.96 -19.35
C GLU A 73 0.35 -19.46 -19.16
N ALA A 74 1.28 -18.75 -19.77
CA ALA A 74 1.41 -17.29 -19.71
C ALA A 74 2.04 -16.74 -20.97
N GLY A 75 1.43 -15.73 -21.59
CA GLY A 75 1.93 -15.09 -22.82
C GLY A 75 2.19 -16.06 -23.96
N GLY A 76 1.36 -17.06 -24.14
CA GLY A 76 1.52 -18.11 -25.16
C GLY A 76 2.66 -19.11 -24.90
N THR A 77 3.27 -19.07 -23.71
CA THR A 77 4.35 -19.97 -23.29
C THR A 77 3.88 -20.88 -22.16
N THR A 78 4.38 -22.10 -22.15
CA THR A 78 4.11 -23.07 -21.06
C THR A 78 5.36 -23.29 -20.21
N VAL A 79 5.21 -23.15 -18.89
CA VAL A 79 6.28 -23.33 -17.91
C VAL A 79 5.86 -24.33 -16.86
N SER A 80 6.74 -25.24 -16.46
CA SER A 80 6.54 -26.14 -15.33
C SER A 80 7.28 -25.64 -14.10
N CYS A 81 6.63 -25.67 -12.93
CA CYS A 81 7.23 -25.25 -11.68
C CYS A 81 6.75 -26.12 -10.51
N ARG A 82 7.57 -26.23 -9.48
CA ARG A 82 7.20 -26.97 -8.25
C ARG A 82 6.21 -26.19 -7.39
N ASN A 83 6.37 -24.89 -7.33
CA ASN A 83 5.55 -24.00 -6.55
C ASN A 83 5.05 -22.86 -7.42
N LEU A 84 3.77 -22.51 -7.29
CA LEU A 84 3.15 -21.34 -7.92
C LEU A 84 2.72 -20.36 -6.83
N ILE A 85 3.24 -19.14 -6.88
CA ILE A 85 2.89 -18.07 -5.96
C ILE A 85 2.06 -17.05 -6.72
N ASN A 86 0.83 -16.84 -6.27
CA ASN A 86 -0.06 -15.84 -6.83
C ASN A 86 0.09 -14.51 -6.06
N SER A 87 0.77 -13.55 -6.65
CA SER A 87 0.95 -12.18 -6.12
C SER A 87 0.33 -11.12 -7.05
N ALA A 88 -0.79 -11.45 -7.70
CA ALA A 88 -1.41 -10.61 -8.73
C ALA A 88 -2.19 -9.40 -8.18
N GLY A 89 -2.02 -9.04 -6.90
CA GLY A 89 -2.63 -7.84 -6.30
C GLY A 89 -4.16 -7.84 -6.45
N LEU A 90 -4.72 -6.80 -7.03
CA LEU A 90 -6.17 -6.64 -7.21
C LEU A 90 -6.81 -7.72 -8.11
N GLN A 91 -6.01 -8.47 -8.86
CA GLN A 91 -6.45 -9.54 -9.76
C GLN A 91 -6.19 -10.94 -9.20
N ALA A 92 -5.73 -11.06 -7.95
CA ALA A 92 -5.34 -12.34 -7.36
C ALA A 92 -6.48 -13.38 -7.39
N GLN A 93 -7.72 -12.98 -7.14
CA GLN A 93 -8.89 -13.87 -7.20
C GLN A 93 -9.18 -14.36 -8.63
N GLU A 94 -8.97 -13.50 -9.63
CA GLU A 94 -9.15 -13.86 -11.05
C GLU A 94 -8.07 -14.85 -11.50
N VAL A 95 -6.83 -14.66 -11.07
CA VAL A 95 -5.73 -15.62 -11.29
C VAL A 95 -6.04 -16.95 -10.59
N ALA A 96 -6.48 -16.92 -9.33
CA ALA A 96 -6.83 -18.11 -8.58
C ALA A 96 -7.95 -18.91 -9.25
N ALA A 97 -8.98 -18.22 -9.78
CA ALA A 97 -10.10 -18.86 -10.47
C ALA A 97 -9.71 -19.58 -11.78
N ARG A 98 -8.53 -19.26 -12.35
CA ARG A 98 -7.98 -19.90 -13.55
C ARG A 98 -6.96 -21.03 -13.22
N ILE A 99 -6.81 -21.41 -11.95
CA ILE A 99 -6.02 -22.57 -11.54
C ILE A 99 -6.95 -23.77 -11.50
N THR A 100 -6.75 -24.72 -12.41
CA THR A 100 -7.56 -25.93 -12.49
C THR A 100 -7.41 -26.75 -11.19
N ASP A 101 -8.49 -27.30 -10.69
CA ASP A 101 -8.57 -28.09 -9.46
C ASP A 101 -8.35 -27.29 -8.15
N LEU A 102 -8.27 -25.95 -8.20
CA LEU A 102 -8.36 -25.14 -7.00
C LEU A 102 -9.85 -25.01 -6.60
N ALA A 103 -10.20 -25.54 -5.45
CA ALA A 103 -11.57 -25.49 -4.97
C ALA A 103 -11.99 -24.05 -4.66
N LYS A 104 -13.24 -23.70 -5.02
CA LYS A 104 -13.74 -22.32 -4.91
C LYS A 104 -13.70 -21.77 -3.47
N GLU A 105 -13.86 -22.64 -2.48
CA GLU A 105 -13.77 -22.26 -1.05
C GLU A 105 -12.38 -21.74 -0.65
N HIS A 106 -11.35 -22.00 -1.43
CA HIS A 106 -10.00 -21.48 -1.22
C HIS A 106 -9.75 -20.12 -1.91
N ILE A 107 -10.74 -19.61 -2.63
CA ILE A 107 -10.67 -18.31 -3.29
C ILE A 107 -11.50 -17.32 -2.47
N PRO A 108 -10.86 -16.41 -1.70
CA PRO A 108 -11.60 -15.45 -0.90
C PRO A 108 -12.36 -14.47 -1.79
N PRO A 109 -13.53 -13.97 -1.34
CA PRO A 109 -14.27 -12.95 -2.08
C PRO A 109 -13.42 -11.68 -2.22
N ARG A 110 -13.60 -10.98 -3.35
CA ARG A 110 -12.92 -9.71 -3.61
C ARG A 110 -13.77 -8.55 -3.10
N TYR A 111 -13.16 -7.71 -2.26
CA TYR A 111 -13.70 -6.44 -1.83
C TYR A 111 -12.73 -5.34 -2.19
N LEU A 112 -13.21 -4.28 -2.81
CA LEU A 112 -12.38 -3.17 -3.24
C LEU A 112 -12.65 -1.93 -2.40
N THR A 113 -11.57 -1.33 -1.92
CA THR A 113 -11.60 0.00 -1.32
C THR A 113 -10.65 0.92 -2.07
N LYS A 114 -11.05 2.16 -2.23
CA LYS A 114 -10.24 3.22 -2.82
C LYS A 114 -9.82 4.20 -1.74
N GLY A 115 -8.56 4.59 -1.75
CA GLY A 115 -8.01 5.68 -0.94
C GLY A 115 -7.65 6.86 -1.82
N SER A 116 -8.18 8.02 -1.53
CA SER A 116 -7.82 9.27 -2.20
C SER A 116 -6.80 10.04 -1.38
N TYR A 117 -5.97 10.82 -2.06
CA TYR A 117 -4.97 11.69 -1.45
C TYR A 117 -5.10 13.10 -2.03
N PHE A 118 -4.83 14.09 -1.19
CA PHE A 118 -4.71 15.48 -1.59
C PHE A 118 -3.32 16.01 -1.22
N THR A 119 -2.76 16.86 -2.08
CA THR A 119 -1.48 17.53 -1.85
C THR A 119 -1.71 18.97 -1.47
N MET A 120 -0.71 19.59 -0.87
CA MET A 120 -0.67 21.01 -0.60
C MET A 120 0.34 21.67 -1.53
N THR A 121 0.00 22.84 -2.08
CA THR A 121 0.89 23.60 -2.98
C THR A 121 1.97 24.39 -2.25
N ALA A 122 1.75 24.70 -0.95
CA ALA A 122 2.75 25.33 -0.10
C ALA A 122 3.79 24.31 0.40
N PRO A 123 4.98 24.77 0.86
CA PRO A 123 5.94 23.90 1.54
C PRO A 123 5.32 23.14 2.70
N SER A 124 5.77 21.89 2.94
CA SER A 124 5.29 21.08 4.04
C SER A 124 5.51 21.79 5.38
N PRO A 125 4.49 21.91 6.25
CA PRO A 125 4.66 22.41 7.62
C PRO A 125 5.23 21.32 8.55
N PHE A 126 5.29 20.07 8.09
CA PHE A 126 5.77 18.90 8.83
C PHE A 126 7.05 18.36 8.22
N SER A 127 7.96 17.91 9.08
CA SER A 127 9.18 17.23 8.69
C SER A 127 9.10 15.70 8.86
N ARG A 128 8.00 15.21 9.46
CA ARG A 128 7.74 13.80 9.77
C ARG A 128 6.38 13.37 9.28
N LEU A 129 6.18 12.07 9.20
CA LEU A 129 4.88 11.46 8.98
C LEU A 129 4.02 11.66 10.23
N ILE A 130 2.77 12.10 10.06
CA ILE A 130 1.82 12.33 11.17
C ILE A 130 0.63 11.40 10.99
N TYR A 131 0.39 10.58 12.01
CA TYR A 131 -0.72 9.65 12.04
C TYR A 131 -1.66 10.02 13.19
N PRO A 132 -2.87 10.56 12.90
CA PRO A 132 -3.87 10.75 13.94
C PRO A 132 -4.28 9.39 14.52
N VAL A 133 -4.77 9.40 15.77
CA VAL A 133 -5.29 8.20 16.39
C VAL A 133 -6.45 7.64 15.54
N PRO A 134 -6.41 6.36 15.17
CA PRO A 134 -7.48 5.73 14.41
C PRO A 134 -8.83 5.84 15.14
N ASN A 135 -9.88 5.98 14.36
CA ASN A 135 -11.25 5.83 14.87
C ASN A 135 -11.86 4.50 14.40
N THR A 136 -13.06 4.18 14.84
CA THR A 136 -13.73 2.92 14.50
C THR A 136 -14.06 2.77 13.01
N ALA A 137 -14.03 3.86 12.23
CA ALA A 137 -14.44 3.87 10.83
C ALA A 137 -13.25 3.93 9.86
N SER A 138 -12.10 4.47 10.28
CA SER A 138 -10.94 4.61 9.40
C SER A 138 -9.63 4.78 10.18
N LEU A 139 -8.51 4.58 9.48
CA LEU A 139 -7.16 4.87 10.00
C LEU A 139 -6.91 6.39 10.18
N GLY A 140 -7.83 7.24 9.73
CA GLY A 140 -7.68 8.69 9.72
C GLY A 140 -6.95 9.22 8.49
N ILE A 141 -7.03 10.53 8.29
CA ILE A 141 -6.28 11.22 7.21
C ILE A 141 -4.87 11.50 7.75
N HIS A 142 -3.90 10.76 7.22
CA HIS A 142 -2.49 10.86 7.60
C HIS A 142 -1.80 12.02 6.88
N VAL A 143 -0.66 12.46 7.42
CA VAL A 143 0.35 13.21 6.68
C VAL A 143 1.44 12.23 6.24
N THR A 144 1.69 12.16 4.95
CA THR A 144 2.83 11.46 4.37
C THR A 144 3.71 12.46 3.61
N LEU A 145 5.00 12.18 3.58
CA LEU A 145 5.99 12.95 2.82
C LEU A 145 6.58 12.04 1.76
N ASP A 146 6.86 12.57 0.59
CA ASP A 146 7.70 11.89 -0.38
C ASP A 146 9.20 12.20 -0.12
N LEU A 147 10.09 11.57 -0.89
CA LEU A 147 11.53 11.79 -0.77
C LEU A 147 11.98 13.22 -1.11
N ALA A 148 11.15 13.99 -1.79
CA ALA A 148 11.37 15.43 -2.04
C ALA A 148 10.81 16.31 -0.92
N GLY A 149 10.18 15.72 0.11
CA GLY A 149 9.55 16.43 1.22
C GLY A 149 8.19 17.03 0.88
N GLN A 150 7.58 16.64 -0.26
CA GLN A 150 6.25 17.10 -0.61
C GLN A 150 5.20 16.35 0.23
N ILE A 151 4.27 17.12 0.78
CA ILE A 151 3.24 16.59 1.66
C ILE A 151 2.04 16.02 0.88
N ARG A 152 1.50 14.91 1.40
CA ARG A 152 0.22 14.34 0.99
C ARG A 152 -0.63 14.05 2.23
N PHE A 153 -1.91 14.36 2.15
CA PHE A 153 -2.91 14.02 3.14
C PHE A 153 -3.74 12.85 2.65
N GLY A 154 -3.91 11.83 3.46
CA GLY A 154 -4.67 10.63 3.11
C GLY A 154 -4.01 9.33 3.60
N PRO A 155 -4.61 8.21 3.21
CA PRO A 155 -5.83 8.11 2.41
C PRO A 155 -7.09 8.35 3.24
N ASP A 156 -8.19 8.64 2.53
CA ASP A 156 -9.52 8.33 3.02
C ASP A 156 -9.87 6.87 2.67
N GLN A 157 -11.12 6.47 2.85
CA GLN A 157 -11.60 5.15 2.48
C GLN A 157 -12.97 5.25 1.82
N GLU A 158 -13.09 4.61 0.64
CA GLU A 158 -14.34 4.50 -0.12
C GLU A 158 -14.50 3.08 -0.65
N TRP A 159 -15.61 2.43 -0.35
CA TRP A 159 -15.95 1.14 -0.95
C TRP A 159 -16.35 1.35 -2.42
N VAL A 160 -15.79 0.55 -3.30
CA VAL A 160 -16.05 0.62 -4.74
C VAL A 160 -16.31 -0.77 -5.31
N GLU A 161 -17.13 -0.83 -6.36
CA GLU A 161 -17.46 -2.10 -7.02
C GLU A 161 -16.45 -2.47 -8.11
N GLU A 162 -15.81 -1.44 -8.70
CA GLU A 162 -14.83 -1.61 -9.76
C GLU A 162 -13.56 -0.79 -9.51
N ILE A 163 -12.48 -1.15 -10.19
CA ILE A 163 -11.20 -0.43 -10.12
C ILE A 163 -11.35 0.90 -10.84
N ASN A 164 -11.31 2.00 -10.08
CA ASN A 164 -11.43 3.36 -10.58
C ASN A 164 -10.48 4.28 -9.81
N TYR A 165 -9.55 4.91 -10.51
CA TYR A 165 -8.54 5.81 -9.93
C TYR A 165 -8.92 7.30 -10.02
N ALA A 166 -10.10 7.65 -10.55
CA ALA A 166 -10.57 9.04 -10.57
C ALA A 166 -10.81 9.56 -9.15
N VAL A 167 -10.26 10.73 -8.83
CA VAL A 167 -10.46 11.39 -7.54
C VAL A 167 -11.70 12.28 -7.62
N ASN A 168 -12.61 12.12 -6.66
CA ASN A 168 -13.71 13.05 -6.48
C ASN A 168 -13.23 14.26 -5.66
N PRO A 169 -13.16 15.48 -6.26
CA PRO A 169 -12.67 16.67 -5.58
C PRO A 169 -13.54 17.11 -4.39
N ASP A 170 -14.83 16.80 -4.38
CA ASP A 170 -15.75 17.16 -3.29
C ASP A 170 -15.38 16.50 -1.96
N ARG A 171 -14.67 15.37 -2.00
CA ARG A 171 -14.14 14.69 -0.81
C ARG A 171 -13.14 15.54 -0.02
N ALA A 172 -12.55 16.57 -0.63
CA ALA A 172 -11.64 17.49 0.05
C ALA A 172 -12.26 18.13 1.30
N ASN A 173 -13.58 18.29 1.37
CA ASN A 173 -14.25 18.86 2.53
C ASN A 173 -14.07 18.01 3.80
N ASP A 174 -14.14 16.66 3.66
CA ASP A 174 -13.90 15.73 4.76
C ASP A 174 -12.43 15.76 5.20
N PHE A 175 -11.51 15.92 4.23
CA PHE A 175 -10.09 16.09 4.51
C PHE A 175 -9.82 17.35 5.33
N TYR A 176 -10.40 18.50 4.95
CA TYR A 176 -10.25 19.74 5.71
C TYR A 176 -10.72 19.58 7.16
N ALA A 177 -11.85 18.92 7.37
CA ALA A 177 -12.37 18.68 8.71
C ALA A 177 -11.44 17.77 9.54
N ALA A 178 -10.88 16.74 8.94
CA ALA A 178 -9.96 15.81 9.60
C ALA A 178 -8.60 16.46 9.90
N ILE A 179 -8.01 17.17 8.94
CA ILE A 179 -6.69 17.81 9.04
C ILE A 179 -6.69 18.88 10.13
N ARG A 180 -7.73 19.72 10.22
CA ARG A 180 -7.85 20.78 11.24
C ARG A 180 -7.88 20.27 12.68
N ARG A 181 -7.94 18.96 12.91
CA ARG A 181 -7.88 18.37 14.25
C ARG A 181 -6.46 18.29 14.78
N TYR A 182 -5.46 18.28 13.89
CA TYR A 182 -4.06 18.16 14.27
C TYR A 182 -3.12 19.16 13.59
N PHE A 183 -3.64 20.01 12.67
CA PHE A 183 -2.89 21.04 11.95
C PHE A 183 -3.63 22.38 11.91
#